data_5fee2b1c828d07be282094a3f0bd5e75
#
_entry.id   5fee2b1c828d07be282094a3f0bd5e75
#
_cell.length_a   1.000
_cell.length_b   1.000
_cell.length_c   1.000
_cell.angle_alpha   90.00
_cell.angle_beta   90.00
_cell.angle_gamma   90.00
#
_symmetry.space_group_name_H-M   'P 1'
#
loop_
_entity.id
_entity.type
_entity.pdbx_description
1 polymer ?
#
loop_
_entity_poly.entity_id
_entity_poly.type
_entity_poly.pdbx_seq_one_letter_code
_entity_poly.pdbx_strand_id
1 'polypeptide(L)'
;MANKKALELLKNEDVDAFNKWVKERRKKGKDSIDLDDQNLGGLKLKGIDLRDARLNGSNLRKSDLRDANLKSARLRQADLRGANLQCADLASADLRKAKMKGANLKKATLKDARGL
;
A
#
# COMPACT_ATOMS: atom_id res chain seq x y z
N MET A 1 -13.19 -0.81 10.81
CA MET A 1 -12.08 -1.23 11.68
C MET A 1 -10.98 -1.90 10.88
N ALA A 2 -9.74 -1.60 11.22
CA ALA A 2 -8.60 -2.18 10.53
C ALA A 2 -8.58 -3.71 10.67
N ASN A 3 -8.12 -4.39 9.63
CA ASN A 3 -7.97 -5.84 9.64
C ASN A 3 -6.79 -6.23 10.54
N LYS A 4 -7.09 -6.90 11.63
CA LYS A 4 -6.07 -7.25 12.65
C LYS A 4 -4.98 -8.18 12.12
N LYS A 5 -5.38 -9.18 11.33
CA LYS A 5 -4.39 -10.13 10.78
C LYS A 5 -3.45 -9.44 9.79
N ALA A 6 -4.00 -8.55 8.96
CA ALA A 6 -3.18 -7.77 8.04
C ALA A 6 -2.16 -6.92 8.80
N LEU A 7 -2.60 -6.22 9.85
CA LEU A 7 -1.71 -5.39 10.66
C LEU A 7 -0.59 -6.19 11.30
N GLU A 8 -0.92 -7.35 11.87
CA GLU A 8 0.06 -8.23 12.48
C GLU A 8 1.17 -8.61 11.48
N LEU A 9 0.77 -9.07 10.31
CA LEU A 9 1.71 -9.50 9.28
C LEU A 9 2.55 -8.33 8.75
N LEU A 10 1.92 -7.17 8.53
CA LEU A 10 2.62 -5.98 8.04
C LEU A 10 3.64 -5.47 9.06
N LYS A 11 3.26 -5.39 10.33
CA LYS A 11 4.15 -4.88 11.37
C LYS A 11 5.32 -5.82 11.64
N ASN A 12 5.14 -7.11 11.37
CA ASN A 12 6.23 -8.08 11.43
C ASN A 12 7.11 -8.05 10.17
N GLU A 13 6.72 -7.25 9.17
CA GLU A 13 7.45 -7.14 7.89
C GLU A 13 7.62 -8.49 7.19
N ASP A 14 6.70 -9.42 7.43
CA ASP A 14 6.71 -10.73 6.78
C ASP A 14 5.92 -10.66 5.48
N VAL A 15 6.58 -10.16 4.44
CA VAL A 15 5.96 -9.93 3.14
C VAL A 15 5.47 -11.23 2.51
N ASP A 16 6.26 -12.28 2.57
CA ASP A 16 5.89 -13.57 1.99
C ASP A 16 4.63 -14.14 2.65
N ALA A 17 4.56 -14.10 3.97
CA ALA A 17 3.39 -14.57 4.70
C ALA A 17 2.16 -13.71 4.39
N PHE A 18 2.34 -12.39 4.32
CA PHE A 18 1.25 -11.47 3.97
C PHE A 18 0.71 -11.78 2.58
N ASN A 19 1.60 -11.90 1.60
CA ASN A 19 1.19 -12.14 0.22
C ASN A 19 0.48 -13.49 0.05
N LYS A 20 0.94 -14.51 0.76
CA LYS A 20 0.29 -15.82 0.78
C LYS A 20 -1.12 -15.73 1.36
N TRP A 21 -1.25 -15.03 2.49
CA TRP A 21 -2.53 -14.82 3.15
C TRP A 21 -3.51 -14.04 2.26
N VAL A 22 -3.02 -12.98 1.59
CA VAL A 22 -3.84 -12.21 0.65
C VAL A 22 -4.33 -13.10 -0.49
N LYS A 23 -3.45 -13.93 -1.05
CA LYS A 23 -3.79 -14.83 -2.15
C LYS A 23 -4.93 -15.76 -1.76
N GLU A 24 -4.89 -16.31 -0.54
CA GLU A 24 -5.96 -17.18 -0.05
C GLU A 24 -7.27 -16.42 0.15
N ARG A 25 -7.21 -15.18 0.65
CA ARG A 25 -8.40 -14.35 0.79
C ARG A 25 -9.06 -14.07 -0.56
N ARG A 26 -8.25 -13.77 -1.59
CA ARG A 26 -8.77 -13.49 -2.93
C ARG A 26 -9.47 -14.69 -3.53
N LYS A 27 -8.96 -15.88 -3.31
CA LYS A 27 -9.65 -17.12 -3.74
C LYS A 27 -11.04 -17.23 -3.14
N LYS A 28 -11.25 -16.66 -1.97
CA LYS A 28 -12.55 -16.67 -1.27
C LYS A 28 -13.39 -15.44 -1.59
N GLY A 29 -12.97 -14.63 -2.56
CA GLY A 29 -13.68 -13.42 -2.97
C GLY A 29 -13.53 -12.24 -2.01
N LYS A 30 -12.56 -12.30 -1.09
CA LYS A 30 -12.29 -11.21 -0.13
C LYS A 30 -11.10 -10.39 -0.62
N ASP A 31 -11.37 -9.43 -1.49
CA ASP A 31 -10.29 -8.68 -2.16
C ASP A 31 -9.81 -7.45 -1.39
N SER A 32 -10.70 -6.78 -0.65
CA SER A 32 -10.34 -5.55 0.03
C SER A 32 -9.90 -5.81 1.47
N ILE A 33 -8.86 -5.08 1.88
CA ILE A 33 -8.31 -5.15 3.24
C ILE A 33 -8.40 -3.74 3.82
N ASP A 34 -9.03 -3.60 4.98
CA ASP A 34 -9.19 -2.30 5.63
C ASP A 34 -7.95 -1.98 6.46
N LEU A 35 -7.22 -0.97 6.00
CA LEU A 35 -6.03 -0.43 6.69
C LEU A 35 -6.13 1.09 6.79
N ASP A 36 -7.35 1.65 6.74
CA ASP A 36 -7.52 3.08 6.86
C ASP A 36 -6.96 3.58 8.20
N ASP A 37 -6.30 4.73 8.16
CA ASP A 37 -5.79 5.46 9.33
C ASP A 37 -4.75 4.70 10.16
N GLN A 38 -4.08 3.71 9.58
CA GLN A 38 -3.08 2.93 10.29
C GLN A 38 -1.68 3.54 10.18
N ASN A 39 -0.87 3.31 11.20
CA ASN A 39 0.52 3.73 11.18
C ASN A 39 1.40 2.59 10.65
N LEU A 40 1.85 2.76 9.40
CA LEU A 40 2.69 1.80 8.71
C LEU A 40 4.02 2.45 8.30
N GLY A 41 4.39 3.53 8.99
CA GLY A 41 5.60 4.28 8.66
C GLY A 41 6.87 3.47 8.90
N GLY A 42 7.84 3.64 8.01
CA GLY A 42 9.15 3.03 8.14
C GLY A 42 9.20 1.52 7.93
N LEU A 43 8.08 0.88 7.60
CA LEU A 43 8.06 -0.57 7.42
C LEU A 43 8.73 -1.00 6.13
N LYS A 44 9.37 -2.16 6.16
CA LYS A 44 10.02 -2.76 5.00
C LYS A 44 9.03 -3.70 4.32
N LEU A 45 8.39 -3.19 3.26
CA LEU A 45 7.29 -3.89 2.60
C LEU A 45 7.54 -4.09 1.10
N LYS A 46 8.82 -4.26 0.73
CA LYS A 46 9.17 -4.47 -0.68
C LYS A 46 8.41 -5.68 -1.24
N GLY A 47 7.73 -5.50 -2.37
CA GLY A 47 7.00 -6.57 -3.04
C GLY A 47 5.65 -6.91 -2.42
N ILE A 48 5.16 -6.10 -1.47
CA ILE A 48 3.90 -6.37 -0.77
C ILE A 48 2.71 -6.30 -1.73
N ASP A 49 1.75 -7.20 -1.57
CA ASP A 49 0.51 -7.20 -2.35
C ASP A 49 -0.59 -6.49 -1.59
N LEU A 50 -0.79 -5.22 -1.93
CA LEU A 50 -1.83 -4.36 -1.34
C LEU A 50 -2.85 -3.92 -2.40
N ARG A 51 -3.06 -4.75 -3.43
CA ARG A 51 -4.07 -4.44 -4.45
C ARG A 51 -5.42 -4.26 -3.79
N ASP A 52 -6.15 -3.26 -4.22
CA ASP A 52 -7.50 -2.95 -3.74
C ASP A 52 -7.58 -2.64 -2.25
N ALA A 53 -6.45 -2.51 -1.55
CA ALA A 53 -6.46 -2.23 -0.12
C ALA A 53 -6.98 -0.82 0.15
N ARG A 54 -7.62 -0.65 1.31
CA ARG A 54 -8.02 0.66 1.80
C ARG A 54 -6.92 1.17 2.74
N LEU A 55 -6.27 2.23 2.31
CA LEU A 55 -5.17 2.85 3.03
C LEU A 55 -5.42 4.36 3.19
N ASN A 56 -6.68 4.77 3.16
CA ASN A 56 -7.01 6.19 3.29
C ASN A 56 -6.53 6.73 4.64
N GLY A 57 -5.89 7.89 4.62
CA GLY A 57 -5.40 8.52 5.83
C GLY A 57 -4.27 7.78 6.54
N SER A 58 -3.73 6.73 5.96
CA SER A 58 -2.67 5.94 6.59
C SER A 58 -1.34 6.68 6.56
N ASN A 59 -0.49 6.40 7.54
CA ASN A 59 0.89 6.87 7.57
C ASN A 59 1.79 5.81 6.94
N LEU A 60 2.34 6.14 5.76
CA LEU A 60 3.30 5.30 5.04
C LEU A 60 4.63 6.04 4.86
N ARG A 61 4.91 7.02 5.71
CA ARG A 61 6.14 7.82 5.61
C ARG A 61 7.36 6.91 5.69
N LYS A 62 8.30 7.14 4.77
CA LYS A 62 9.59 6.46 4.77
C LYS A 62 9.49 4.93 4.69
N SER A 63 8.34 4.40 4.29
CA SER A 63 8.20 2.96 4.08
C SER A 63 8.93 2.54 2.81
N ASP A 64 9.40 1.29 2.81
CA ASP A 64 9.97 0.69 1.61
C ASP A 64 8.88 -0.08 0.89
N LEU A 65 8.36 0.52 -0.18
CA LEU A 65 7.29 -0.05 -1.00
C LEU A 65 7.79 -0.34 -2.43
N ARG A 66 9.10 -0.56 -2.57
CA ARG A 66 9.64 -0.93 -3.88
C ARG A 66 8.95 -2.19 -4.39
N ASP A 67 8.62 -2.20 -5.67
CA ASP A 67 7.97 -3.35 -6.32
C ASP A 67 6.62 -3.72 -5.72
N ALA A 68 6.05 -2.90 -4.85
CA ALA A 68 4.76 -3.18 -4.23
C ALA A 68 3.65 -3.15 -5.27
N ASN A 69 2.66 -4.00 -5.10
CA ASN A 69 1.45 -3.95 -5.90
C ASN A 69 0.40 -3.15 -5.14
N LEU A 70 0.18 -1.91 -5.58
CA LEU A 70 -0.81 -1.00 -5.02
C LEU A 70 -1.90 -0.68 -6.05
N LYS A 71 -2.07 -1.56 -7.03
CA LYS A 71 -3.07 -1.36 -8.07
C LYS A 71 -4.44 -1.22 -7.45
N SER A 72 -5.16 -0.15 -7.84
CA SER A 72 -6.50 0.15 -7.33
C SER A 72 -6.57 0.35 -5.80
N ALA A 73 -5.47 0.58 -5.15
CA ALA A 73 -5.46 0.89 -3.71
C ALA A 73 -6.06 2.27 -3.48
N ARG A 74 -6.71 2.43 -2.33
CA ARG A 74 -7.29 3.71 -1.91
C ARG A 74 -6.33 4.38 -0.95
N LEU A 75 -5.72 5.46 -1.42
CA LEU A 75 -4.67 6.19 -0.68
C LEU A 75 -5.05 7.66 -0.49
N ARG A 76 -6.34 7.96 -0.42
CA ARG A 76 -6.77 9.35 -0.22
C ARG A 76 -6.26 9.86 1.12
N GLN A 77 -5.63 11.03 1.09
CA GLN A 77 -5.07 11.65 2.29
C GLN A 77 -4.00 10.81 3.00
N ALA A 78 -3.47 9.78 2.33
CA ALA A 78 -2.36 9.01 2.88
C ALA A 78 -1.10 9.86 2.92
N ASP A 79 -0.23 9.58 3.88
CA ASP A 79 1.04 10.28 4.00
C ASP A 79 2.15 9.37 3.48
N LEU A 80 2.61 9.67 2.26
CA LEU A 80 3.66 8.91 1.58
C LEU A 80 4.99 9.68 1.53
N ARG A 81 5.15 10.68 2.39
CA ARG A 81 6.38 11.51 2.38
C ARG A 81 7.59 10.63 2.65
N GLY A 82 8.57 10.73 1.76
CA GLY A 82 9.81 9.97 1.88
C GLY A 82 9.67 8.47 1.60
N ALA A 83 8.50 7.98 1.18
CA ALA A 83 8.32 6.57 0.86
C ALA A 83 9.08 6.20 -0.41
N ASN A 84 9.62 5.00 -0.46
CA ASN A 84 10.26 4.48 -1.66
C ASN A 84 9.26 3.62 -2.43
N LEU A 85 8.76 4.17 -3.54
CA LEU A 85 7.78 3.52 -4.42
C LEU A 85 8.40 3.14 -5.76
N GLN A 86 9.72 2.98 -5.80
CA GLN A 86 10.42 2.63 -7.03
C GLN A 86 9.87 1.32 -7.58
N CYS A 87 9.46 1.33 -8.86
CA CYS A 87 8.89 0.18 -9.55
C CYS A 87 7.56 -0.32 -8.95
N ALA A 88 6.92 0.43 -8.08
CA ALA A 88 5.60 0.05 -7.55
C ALA A 88 4.53 0.18 -8.63
N ASP A 89 3.50 -0.65 -8.54
CA ASP A 89 2.34 -0.56 -9.42
C ASP A 89 1.24 0.23 -8.71
N LEU A 90 1.00 1.45 -9.16
CA LEU A 90 -0.04 2.34 -8.65
C LEU A 90 -1.15 2.57 -9.69
N ALA A 91 -1.26 1.67 -10.67
CA ALA A 91 -2.28 1.80 -11.69
C ALA A 91 -3.67 1.87 -11.04
N SER A 92 -4.45 2.86 -11.44
CA SER A 92 -5.81 3.10 -10.93
C SER A 92 -5.89 3.37 -9.41
N ALA A 93 -4.78 3.64 -8.75
CA ALA A 93 -4.78 4.01 -7.33
C ALA A 93 -5.38 5.40 -7.15
N ASP A 94 -6.06 5.61 -6.04
CA ASP A 94 -6.63 6.90 -5.68
C ASP A 94 -5.71 7.61 -4.69
N LEU A 95 -4.92 8.56 -5.20
CA LEU A 95 -3.94 9.33 -4.42
C LEU A 95 -4.43 10.75 -4.15
N ARG A 96 -5.73 11.01 -4.27
CA ARG A 96 -6.23 12.37 -4.06
C ARG A 96 -5.91 12.85 -2.64
N LYS A 97 -5.31 14.05 -2.56
CA LYS A 97 -4.89 14.68 -1.31
C LYS A 97 -3.81 13.90 -0.56
N ALA A 98 -3.16 12.92 -1.19
CA ALA A 98 -2.02 12.24 -0.57
C ALA A 98 -0.83 13.19 -0.49
N LYS A 99 -0.03 13.05 0.56
CA LYS A 99 1.20 13.82 0.72
C LYS A 99 2.35 13.03 0.13
N MET A 100 3.01 13.59 -0.89
CA MET A 100 3.99 12.87 -1.69
C MET A 100 5.40 13.47 -1.62
N LYS A 101 5.65 14.47 -0.77
CA LYS A 101 6.95 15.13 -0.73
C LYS A 101 8.06 14.14 -0.44
N GLY A 102 9.05 14.09 -1.33
CA GLY A 102 10.18 13.17 -1.16
C GLY A 102 9.89 11.71 -1.48
N ALA A 103 8.68 11.38 -1.93
CA ALA A 103 8.39 10.02 -2.37
C ALA A 103 9.15 9.72 -3.67
N ASN A 104 9.73 8.53 -3.76
CA ASN A 104 10.45 8.09 -4.96
C ASN A 104 9.51 7.26 -5.82
N LEU A 105 9.09 7.83 -6.97
CA LEU A 105 8.20 7.17 -7.92
C LEU A 105 8.91 6.69 -9.19
N LYS A 106 10.23 6.56 -9.13
CA LYS A 106 11.01 6.17 -10.30
C LYS A 106 10.55 4.80 -10.81
N LYS A 107 10.19 4.75 -12.11
CA LYS A 107 9.70 3.54 -12.77
C LYS A 107 8.39 2.99 -12.18
N ALA A 108 7.68 3.77 -11.37
CA ALA A 108 6.36 3.36 -10.90
C ALA A 108 5.35 3.42 -12.04
N THR A 109 4.38 2.51 -12.03
CA THR A 109 3.26 2.52 -12.96
C THR A 109 2.17 3.41 -12.39
N LEU A 110 1.79 4.46 -13.14
CA LEU A 110 0.81 5.46 -12.68
C LEU A 110 -0.39 5.58 -13.62
N LYS A 111 -0.58 4.60 -14.49
CA LYS A 111 -1.69 4.64 -15.45
C LYS A 111 -3.02 4.74 -14.71
N ASP A 112 -3.82 5.76 -15.07
CA ASP A 112 -5.14 6.00 -14.47
C ASP A 112 -5.10 6.28 -12.97
N ALA A 113 -3.94 6.54 -12.38
CA ALA A 113 -3.86 6.97 -10.99
C ALA A 113 -4.46 8.37 -10.86
N ARG A 114 -5.15 8.62 -9.75
CA ARG A 114 -5.86 9.88 -9.51
C ARG A 114 -5.11 10.70 -8.46
N GLY A 115 -5.13 12.03 -8.63
CA GLY A 115 -4.57 12.95 -7.66
C GLY A 115 -3.09 13.32 -7.86
N LEU A 116 -2.51 12.92 -8.95
CA LEU A 116 -1.12 13.28 -9.29
C LEU A 116 -1.06 14.36 -10.37
#